data_6ce96c3804d8b9fdb5d1451a5f286782
#
_entry.id   6ce96c3804d8b9fdb5d1451a5f286782
#
_cell.length_a   1.000
_cell.length_b   1.000
_cell.length_c   1.000
_cell.angle_alpha   90.00
_cell.angle_beta   90.00
_cell.angle_gamma   90.00
#
_symmetry.space_group_name_H-M   'P 1'
#
loop_
_entity.id
_entity.type
_entity.pdbx_description
1 polymer ?
#
loop_
_entity_poly.entity_id
_entity_poly.type
_entity_poly.pdbx_seq_one_letter_code
_entity_poly.pdbx_strand_id
1 'polypeptide(L)'
;MNTDGIIGREKELGIMERLYCSDKSEFLAIYGRRRVGKSYLVDEAFRGELAFSVVGTFKKSEEEEILYKKTQLKHFYRSLLDYGLDSACKEPENWMDAFDLLKKLLMFNHNRRKIIFIDELPWLAGPKSSELVEELGYFWNSWAAKQRNIFLIVCGSATSWMLDNVIRDYGGLYGRLTEKIYLEPFCLSECKQYYSSRGFHLSDYEIAISYMAIGGIPYYMDRMRPDRTLNQNINEFRMRR
;
A
#
# COMPACT_ATOMS: atom_id res chain seq x y z
N MET A 1 7.79 14.36 3.21
CA MET A 1 7.18 13.23 3.96
C MET A 1 6.61 13.76 5.28
N ASN A 2 5.40 13.39 5.63
CA ASN A 2 4.74 13.78 6.88
C ASN A 2 4.71 12.58 7.84
N THR A 3 5.05 12.79 9.12
CA THR A 3 5.00 11.75 10.16
C THR A 3 3.95 12.04 11.23
N ASP A 4 3.31 13.21 11.15
CA ASP A 4 2.30 13.64 12.10
C ASP A 4 1.08 12.72 12.05
N GLY A 5 0.70 12.17 13.20
CA GLY A 5 -0.45 11.26 13.31
C GLY A 5 -0.14 9.79 13.05
N ILE A 6 1.07 9.43 12.62
CA ILE A 6 1.50 8.02 12.53
C ILE A 6 2.08 7.62 13.90
N ILE A 7 1.47 6.61 14.50
CA ILE A 7 1.87 6.11 15.82
C ILE A 7 2.75 4.89 15.63
N GLY A 8 3.89 4.86 16.33
CA GLY A 8 4.91 3.83 16.14
C GLY A 8 5.51 3.88 14.74
N ARG A 9 5.94 2.76 14.25
CA ARG A 9 6.46 2.60 12.87
C ARG A 9 7.78 3.35 12.60
N GLU A 10 8.53 3.69 13.62
CA GLU A 10 9.79 4.46 13.49
C GLU A 10 10.77 3.78 12.52
N LYS A 11 10.82 2.44 12.54
CA LYS A 11 11.67 1.65 11.65
C LYS A 11 11.24 1.77 10.20
N GLU A 12 9.95 1.57 9.94
CA GLU A 12 9.36 1.65 8.60
C GLU A 12 9.45 3.06 8.05
N LEU A 13 9.12 4.06 8.87
CA LEU A 13 9.24 5.48 8.52
C LEU A 13 10.69 5.86 8.19
N GLY A 14 11.67 5.41 8.97
CA GLY A 14 13.08 5.65 8.69
C GLY A 14 13.55 5.03 7.37
N ILE A 15 13.03 3.85 7.00
CA ILE A 15 13.28 3.24 5.69
C ILE A 15 12.65 4.11 4.57
N MET A 16 11.39 4.50 4.72
CA MET A 16 10.68 5.28 3.72
C MET A 16 11.32 6.66 3.52
N GLU A 17 11.73 7.32 4.59
CA GLU A 17 12.41 8.62 4.53
C GLU A 17 13.77 8.52 3.80
N ARG A 18 14.56 7.51 4.12
CA ARG A 18 15.83 7.25 3.43
C ARG A 18 15.64 7.06 1.93
N LEU A 19 14.62 6.30 1.51
CA LEU A 19 14.30 6.06 0.11
C LEU A 19 13.73 7.33 -0.56
N TYR A 20 12.91 8.10 0.15
CA TYR A 20 12.34 9.35 -0.33
C TYR A 20 13.43 10.41 -0.60
N CYS A 21 14.43 10.50 0.27
CA CYS A 21 15.53 11.46 0.16
C CYS A 21 16.65 11.00 -0.79
N SER A 22 16.57 9.80 -1.34
CA SER A 22 17.56 9.24 -2.27
C SER A 22 17.64 10.05 -3.57
N ASP A 23 18.81 10.10 -4.20
CA ASP A 23 19.09 10.74 -5.48
C ASP A 23 18.89 9.85 -6.70
N LYS A 24 18.39 8.62 -6.47
CA LYS A 24 18.06 7.64 -7.52
C LYS A 24 16.61 7.19 -7.40
N SER A 25 16.11 6.55 -8.47
CA SER A 25 14.79 5.91 -8.40
C SER A 25 14.81 4.74 -7.45
N GLU A 26 13.76 4.64 -6.61
CA GLU A 26 13.64 3.63 -5.57
C GLU A 26 12.35 2.83 -5.73
N PHE A 27 12.41 1.53 -5.44
CA PHE A 27 11.28 0.62 -5.54
C PHE A 27 11.09 -0.11 -4.22
N LEU A 28 10.00 0.20 -3.52
CA LEU A 28 9.63 -0.36 -2.22
C LEU A 28 8.43 -1.28 -2.34
N ALA A 29 8.53 -2.48 -1.77
CA ALA A 29 7.39 -3.37 -1.56
C ALA A 29 7.00 -3.40 -0.08
N ILE A 30 5.70 -3.13 0.23
CA ILE A 30 5.15 -3.24 1.57
C ILE A 30 4.11 -4.37 1.57
N TYR A 31 4.33 -5.36 2.42
CA TYR A 31 3.44 -6.53 2.49
C TYR A 31 3.21 -6.94 3.95
N GLY A 32 2.21 -7.76 4.17
CA GLY A 32 1.82 -8.20 5.52
C GLY A 32 0.32 -8.35 5.65
N ARG A 33 -0.13 -8.76 6.82
CA ARG A 33 -1.54 -9.06 7.11
C ARG A 33 -2.47 -7.90 6.74
N ARG A 34 -3.73 -8.24 6.39
CA ARG A 34 -4.79 -7.23 6.21
C ARG A 34 -5.02 -6.45 7.52
N ARG A 35 -5.35 -5.16 7.38
CA ARG A 35 -5.74 -4.27 8.50
C ARG A 35 -4.61 -3.85 9.45
N VAL A 36 -3.35 -4.11 9.09
CA VAL A 36 -2.18 -3.65 9.87
C VAL A 36 -1.77 -2.20 9.57
N GLY A 37 -2.44 -1.54 8.60
CA GLY A 37 -2.20 -0.13 8.30
C GLY A 37 -1.22 0.14 7.15
N LYS A 38 -1.01 -0.80 6.19
CA LYS A 38 -0.11 -0.58 5.05
C LYS A 38 -0.47 0.65 4.23
N SER A 39 -1.70 0.71 3.71
CA SER A 39 -2.20 1.84 2.92
C SER A 39 -2.17 3.14 3.73
N TYR A 40 -2.65 3.09 4.98
CA TYR A 40 -2.63 4.23 5.89
C TYR A 40 -1.21 4.81 6.08
N LEU A 41 -0.20 3.93 6.25
CA LEU A 41 1.19 4.35 6.42
C LEU A 41 1.70 5.15 5.21
N VAL A 42 1.41 4.70 3.99
CA VAL A 42 1.84 5.37 2.76
C VAL A 42 1.06 6.67 2.54
N ASP A 43 -0.28 6.62 2.70
CA ASP A 43 -1.17 7.77 2.49
C ASP A 43 -0.85 8.90 3.46
N GLU A 44 -0.58 8.60 4.75
CA GLU A 44 -0.21 9.62 5.72
C GLU A 44 1.21 10.15 5.50
N ALA A 45 2.18 9.26 5.27
CA ALA A 45 3.57 9.65 5.07
C ALA A 45 3.75 10.56 3.85
N PHE A 46 2.93 10.38 2.82
CA PHE A 46 3.03 11.13 1.55
C PHE A 46 1.75 11.89 1.20
N ARG A 47 0.99 12.31 2.21
CA ARG A 47 -0.25 13.05 2.03
C ARG A 47 -0.02 14.31 1.18
N GLY A 48 -0.71 14.40 0.04
CA GLY A 48 -0.59 15.50 -0.91
C GLY A 48 0.68 15.50 -1.77
N GLU A 49 1.55 14.49 -1.64
CA GLU A 49 2.79 14.38 -2.41
C GLU A 49 2.75 13.28 -3.49
N LEU A 50 1.70 12.44 -3.49
CA LEU A 50 1.58 11.36 -4.48
C LEU A 50 1.44 11.94 -5.89
N ALA A 51 2.30 11.52 -6.80
CA ALA A 51 2.20 11.83 -8.23
C ALA A 51 1.19 10.94 -8.94
N PHE A 52 0.93 9.76 -8.38
CA PHE A 52 -0.09 8.82 -8.84
C PHE A 52 -0.39 7.80 -7.75
N SER A 53 -1.66 7.44 -7.62
CA SER A 53 -2.09 6.32 -6.77
C SER A 53 -3.22 5.54 -7.41
N VAL A 54 -3.21 4.23 -7.24
CA VAL A 54 -4.28 3.33 -7.66
C VAL A 54 -4.43 2.18 -6.67
N VAL A 55 -5.67 1.73 -6.47
CA VAL A 55 -6.01 0.61 -5.58
C VAL A 55 -6.61 -0.53 -6.40
N GLY A 56 -6.03 -1.71 -6.31
CA GLY A 56 -6.61 -2.93 -6.86
C GLY A 56 -7.92 -3.30 -6.16
N THR A 57 -8.95 -3.68 -6.91
CA THR A 57 -10.26 -4.02 -6.35
C THR A 57 -10.52 -5.52 -6.40
N PHE A 58 -10.93 -6.09 -5.25
CA PHE A 58 -11.30 -7.49 -5.19
C PHE A 58 -12.72 -7.70 -5.73
N LYS A 59 -12.87 -8.63 -6.67
CA LYS A 59 -14.18 -9.14 -7.10
C LYS A 59 -14.33 -10.61 -6.70
N LYS A 60 -15.50 -10.93 -6.16
CA LYS A 60 -15.83 -12.24 -5.59
C LYS A 60 -16.40 -13.22 -6.62
N SER A 61 -16.52 -12.84 -7.89
CA SER A 61 -17.20 -13.66 -8.89
C SER A 61 -16.23 -14.45 -9.75
N GLU A 62 -16.73 -15.58 -10.25
CA GLU A 62 -16.20 -16.37 -11.37
C GLU A 62 -16.26 -15.59 -12.70
N GLU A 63 -16.22 -14.25 -12.66
CA GLU A 63 -16.19 -13.44 -13.86
C GLU A 63 -15.02 -13.83 -14.73
N GLU A 64 -15.25 -13.87 -16.01
CA GLU A 64 -14.23 -14.11 -17.02
C GLU A 64 -13.04 -13.19 -16.77
N GLU A 65 -11.86 -13.74 -16.78
CA GLU A 65 -10.58 -13.04 -16.54
C GLU A 65 -10.45 -11.75 -17.36
N ILE A 66 -11.00 -11.76 -18.58
CA ILE A 66 -11.05 -10.62 -19.51
C ILE A 66 -11.85 -9.45 -18.89
N LEU A 67 -13.01 -9.72 -18.30
CA LEU A 67 -13.84 -8.68 -17.70
C LEU A 67 -13.21 -8.11 -16.42
N TYR A 68 -12.57 -8.98 -15.64
CA TYR A 68 -11.80 -8.55 -14.47
C TYR A 68 -10.67 -7.57 -14.87
N LYS A 69 -9.81 -7.98 -15.82
CA LYS A 69 -8.73 -7.15 -16.36
C LYS A 69 -9.25 -5.80 -16.88
N LYS A 70 -10.32 -5.81 -17.68
CA LYS A 70 -10.93 -4.59 -18.22
C LYS A 70 -11.40 -3.65 -17.10
N THR A 71 -11.96 -4.19 -16.02
CA THR A 71 -12.39 -3.40 -14.87
C THR A 71 -11.19 -2.75 -14.17
N GLN A 72 -10.11 -3.50 -13.95
CA GLN A 72 -8.89 -2.97 -13.32
C GLN A 72 -8.22 -1.89 -14.19
N LEU A 73 -8.12 -2.11 -15.50
CA LEU A 73 -7.61 -1.11 -16.45
C LEU A 73 -8.44 0.18 -16.42
N LYS A 74 -9.77 0.07 -16.34
CA LYS A 74 -10.66 1.22 -16.23
C LYS A 74 -10.46 2.00 -14.93
N HIS A 75 -10.24 1.30 -13.80
CA HIS A 75 -9.91 1.97 -12.53
C HIS A 75 -8.55 2.66 -12.62
N PHE A 76 -7.56 2.01 -13.20
CA PHE A 76 -6.24 2.59 -13.41
C PHE A 76 -6.33 3.87 -14.27
N TYR A 77 -7.07 3.82 -15.38
CA TYR A 77 -7.27 4.97 -16.24
C TYR A 77 -7.98 6.13 -15.53
N ARG A 78 -9.04 5.85 -14.75
CA ARG A 78 -9.71 6.86 -13.94
C ARG A 78 -8.76 7.52 -12.95
N SER A 79 -7.95 6.72 -12.26
CA SER A 79 -6.91 7.27 -11.38
C SER A 79 -5.93 8.16 -12.14
N LEU A 80 -5.52 7.80 -13.37
CA LEU A 80 -4.66 8.68 -14.19
C LEU A 80 -5.32 10.03 -14.46
N LEU A 81 -6.62 10.05 -14.78
CA LEU A 81 -7.38 11.29 -14.99
C LEU A 81 -7.48 12.11 -13.71
N ASP A 82 -7.74 11.49 -12.57
CA ASP A 82 -7.83 12.15 -11.26
C ASP A 82 -6.49 12.82 -10.87
N TYR A 83 -5.37 12.26 -11.32
CA TYR A 83 -4.03 12.83 -11.13
C TYR A 83 -3.57 13.77 -12.25
N GLY A 84 -4.46 14.13 -13.19
CA GLY A 84 -4.24 15.17 -14.17
C GLY A 84 -3.77 14.70 -15.55
N LEU A 85 -3.98 13.44 -15.90
CA LEU A 85 -3.81 12.99 -17.29
C LEU A 85 -4.83 13.73 -18.19
N ASP A 86 -4.39 14.17 -19.36
CA ASP A 86 -5.26 14.78 -20.35
C ASP A 86 -6.41 13.82 -20.75
N SER A 87 -7.63 14.27 -20.61
CA SER A 87 -8.84 13.52 -20.96
C SER A 87 -8.96 13.18 -22.47
N ALA A 88 -8.16 13.82 -23.32
CA ALA A 88 -8.04 13.46 -24.73
C ALA A 88 -7.26 12.15 -24.98
N CYS A 89 -6.53 11.65 -23.96
CA CYS A 89 -5.88 10.35 -24.03
C CYS A 89 -6.93 9.23 -24.06
N LYS A 90 -6.76 8.26 -24.94
CA LYS A 90 -7.66 7.08 -25.02
C LYS A 90 -7.50 6.18 -23.80
N GLU A 91 -8.60 5.52 -23.40
CA GLU A 91 -8.58 4.47 -22.38
C GLU A 91 -7.63 3.32 -22.81
N PRO A 92 -6.78 2.80 -21.92
CA PRO A 92 -5.83 1.75 -22.25
C PRO A 92 -6.54 0.41 -22.49
N GLU A 93 -6.07 -0.34 -23.48
CA GLU A 93 -6.61 -1.67 -23.82
C GLU A 93 -5.86 -2.81 -23.09
N ASN A 94 -4.64 -2.54 -22.64
CA ASN A 94 -3.75 -3.49 -21.96
C ASN A 94 -2.86 -2.77 -20.94
N TRP A 95 -2.07 -3.52 -20.18
CA TRP A 95 -1.21 -2.94 -19.16
C TRP A 95 -0.03 -2.14 -19.73
N MET A 96 0.46 -2.49 -20.91
CA MET A 96 1.50 -1.70 -21.60
C MET A 96 1.00 -0.28 -21.87
N ASP A 97 -0.20 -0.15 -22.49
CA ASP A 97 -0.82 1.16 -22.74
C ASP A 97 -1.03 1.94 -21.45
N ALA A 98 -1.49 1.26 -20.37
CA ALA A 98 -1.72 1.87 -19.07
C ALA A 98 -0.43 2.46 -18.47
N PHE A 99 0.68 1.73 -18.54
CA PHE A 99 1.98 2.24 -18.07
C PHE A 99 2.56 3.32 -19.00
N ASP A 100 2.27 3.28 -20.28
CA ASP A 100 2.67 4.37 -21.18
C ASP A 100 1.89 5.68 -20.89
N LEU A 101 0.62 5.59 -20.52
CA LEU A 101 -0.15 6.74 -20.03
C LEU A 101 0.40 7.24 -18.68
N LEU A 102 0.79 6.34 -17.80
CA LEU A 102 1.44 6.71 -16.53
C LEU A 102 2.77 7.46 -16.79
N LYS A 103 3.60 7.01 -17.73
CA LYS A 103 4.81 7.73 -18.13
C LYS A 103 4.48 9.15 -18.59
N LYS A 104 3.45 9.32 -19.45
CA LYS A 104 3.00 10.64 -19.91
C LYS A 104 2.62 11.53 -18.74
N LEU A 105 1.75 11.05 -17.83
CA LEU A 105 1.38 11.78 -16.62
C LEU A 105 2.60 12.23 -15.82
N LEU A 106 3.54 11.32 -15.57
CA LEU A 106 4.73 11.61 -14.78
C LEU A 106 5.71 12.56 -15.47
N MET A 107 5.74 12.59 -16.80
CA MET A 107 6.58 13.56 -17.54
C MET A 107 6.11 15.01 -17.34
N PHE A 108 4.83 15.24 -17.19
CA PHE A 108 4.25 16.57 -16.91
C PHE A 108 4.20 16.92 -15.42
N ASN A 109 4.48 15.96 -14.54
CA ASN A 109 4.55 16.20 -13.10
C ASN A 109 5.90 16.85 -12.74
N HIS A 110 5.85 18.02 -12.07
CA HIS A 110 7.03 18.81 -11.72
C HIS A 110 7.54 18.57 -10.29
N ASN A 111 6.98 17.62 -9.57
CA ASN A 111 7.45 17.27 -8.23
C ASN A 111 8.91 16.82 -8.27
N ARG A 112 9.69 17.29 -7.29
CA ARG A 112 11.09 16.89 -7.14
C ARG A 112 11.23 15.37 -7.01
N ARG A 113 10.32 14.73 -6.26
CA ARG A 113 10.18 13.29 -6.11
C ARG A 113 8.80 12.87 -6.58
N LYS A 114 8.71 11.97 -7.53
CA LYS A 114 7.46 11.47 -8.10
C LYS A 114 7.11 10.16 -7.44
N ILE A 115 6.19 10.21 -6.50
CA ILE A 115 5.77 9.04 -5.73
C ILE A 115 4.61 8.37 -6.45
N ILE A 116 4.80 7.10 -6.78
CA ILE A 116 3.80 6.23 -7.40
C ILE A 116 3.38 5.21 -6.35
N PHE A 117 2.10 5.16 -6.03
CA PHE A 117 1.58 4.20 -5.07
C PHE A 117 0.58 3.24 -5.74
N ILE A 118 0.89 1.95 -5.77
CA ILE A 118 0.01 0.89 -6.25
C ILE A 118 -0.40 0.04 -5.05
N ASP A 119 -1.61 0.26 -4.55
CA ASP A 119 -2.14 -0.47 -3.41
C ASP A 119 -2.90 -1.72 -3.85
N GLU A 120 -2.87 -2.76 -3.02
CA GLU A 120 -3.43 -4.09 -3.28
C GLU A 120 -3.06 -4.61 -4.69
N LEU A 121 -1.76 -4.54 -5.01
CA LEU A 121 -1.20 -5.03 -6.27
C LEU A 121 -1.67 -6.45 -6.63
N PRO A 122 -1.80 -7.42 -5.69
CA PRO A 122 -2.33 -8.74 -5.99
C PRO A 122 -3.74 -8.72 -6.59
N TRP A 123 -4.58 -7.77 -6.17
CA TRP A 123 -5.93 -7.64 -6.72
C TRP A 123 -5.94 -6.87 -8.04
N LEU A 124 -5.04 -5.92 -8.21
CA LEU A 124 -4.88 -5.26 -9.50
C LEU A 124 -4.41 -6.25 -10.57
N ALA A 125 -3.48 -7.15 -10.22
CA ALA A 125 -2.96 -8.18 -11.09
C ALA A 125 -4.01 -9.26 -11.43
N GLY A 126 -4.86 -9.64 -10.48
CA GLY A 126 -5.82 -10.72 -10.63
C GLY A 126 -5.21 -12.12 -10.43
N PRO A 127 -6.05 -13.18 -10.47
CA PRO A 127 -5.65 -14.52 -10.02
C PRO A 127 -4.64 -15.24 -10.93
N LYS A 128 -4.52 -14.85 -12.20
CA LYS A 128 -3.65 -15.54 -13.17
C LYS A 128 -2.65 -14.60 -13.87
N SER A 129 -2.53 -13.33 -13.47
CA SER A 129 -1.84 -12.38 -14.31
C SER A 129 -0.36 -12.23 -13.97
N SER A 130 0.47 -12.87 -14.76
CA SER A 130 1.84 -12.44 -15.00
C SER A 130 1.91 -11.09 -15.72
N GLU A 131 0.95 -10.77 -16.61
CA GLU A 131 0.98 -9.61 -17.50
C GLU A 131 1.19 -8.27 -16.76
N LEU A 132 0.42 -7.97 -15.70
CA LEU A 132 0.65 -6.75 -14.95
C LEU A 132 2.05 -6.68 -14.34
N VAL A 133 2.53 -7.79 -13.79
CA VAL A 133 3.85 -7.87 -13.15
C VAL A 133 4.96 -7.75 -14.20
N GLU A 134 4.79 -8.39 -15.36
CA GLU A 134 5.72 -8.28 -16.49
C GLU A 134 5.80 -6.84 -17.00
N GLU A 135 4.67 -6.20 -17.23
CA GLU A 135 4.61 -4.80 -17.71
C GLU A 135 5.09 -3.79 -16.66
N LEU A 136 4.84 -4.04 -15.37
CA LEU A 136 5.42 -3.26 -14.28
C LEU A 136 6.96 -3.41 -14.27
N GLY A 137 7.45 -4.62 -14.48
CA GLY A 137 8.88 -4.89 -14.63
C GLY A 137 9.49 -4.19 -15.84
N TYR A 138 8.79 -4.21 -16.98
CA TYR A 138 9.19 -3.49 -18.18
C TYR A 138 9.19 -1.97 -17.97
N PHE A 139 8.13 -1.42 -17.40
CA PHE A 139 8.03 0.00 -17.03
C PHE A 139 9.21 0.43 -16.12
N TRP A 140 9.49 -0.37 -15.09
CA TRP A 140 10.60 -0.08 -14.18
C TRP A 140 11.95 -0.12 -14.89
N ASN A 141 12.27 -1.21 -15.57
CA ASN A 141 13.58 -1.44 -16.18
C ASN A 141 13.86 -0.53 -17.38
N SER A 142 12.83 -0.30 -18.22
CA SER A 142 12.99 0.47 -19.45
C SER A 142 13.04 1.98 -19.19
N TRP A 143 12.31 2.48 -18.19
CA TRP A 143 12.11 3.91 -18.00
C TRP A 143 12.29 4.38 -16.54
N ALA A 144 11.51 3.89 -15.58
CA ALA A 144 11.41 4.47 -14.24
C ALA A 144 12.75 4.49 -13.48
N ALA A 145 13.51 3.42 -13.52
CA ALA A 145 14.84 3.33 -12.88
C ALA A 145 15.83 4.38 -13.40
N LYS A 146 15.65 4.86 -14.65
CA LYS A 146 16.56 5.82 -15.30
C LYS A 146 16.22 7.28 -14.98
N GLN A 147 15.03 7.55 -14.40
CA GLN A 147 14.56 8.92 -14.13
C GLN A 147 15.24 9.58 -12.90
N ARG A 148 15.83 8.79 -12.01
CA ARG A 148 16.46 9.18 -10.75
C ARG A 148 15.53 9.76 -9.69
N ASN A 149 14.30 10.14 -10.02
CA ASN A 149 13.37 10.80 -9.12
C ASN A 149 12.06 10.04 -8.92
N ILE A 150 11.96 8.80 -9.38
CA ILE A 150 10.78 7.95 -9.16
C ILE A 150 10.90 7.24 -7.81
N PHE A 151 9.83 7.27 -7.03
CA PHE A 151 9.67 6.42 -5.86
C PHE A 151 8.42 5.57 -6.04
N LEU A 152 8.62 4.34 -6.49
CA LEU A 152 7.55 3.37 -6.70
C LEU A 152 7.32 2.59 -5.41
N ILE A 153 6.09 2.62 -4.90
CA ILE A 153 5.65 1.87 -3.72
C ILE A 153 4.54 0.94 -4.16
N VAL A 154 4.70 -0.35 -3.91
CA VAL A 154 3.65 -1.35 -4.13
C VAL A 154 3.25 -1.99 -2.81
N CYS A 155 1.94 -2.15 -2.59
CA CYS A 155 1.41 -2.81 -1.40
C CYS A 155 0.60 -4.05 -1.75
N GLY A 156 0.56 -5.01 -0.81
CA GLY A 156 -0.32 -6.16 -0.92
C GLY A 156 -0.58 -6.87 0.40
N SER A 157 -1.81 -7.30 0.60
CA SER A 157 -2.23 -8.08 1.77
C SER A 157 -2.11 -9.60 1.56
N ALA A 158 -2.03 -10.07 0.32
CA ALA A 158 -1.77 -11.47 -0.03
C ALA A 158 -0.26 -11.75 0.05
N THR A 159 0.21 -12.04 1.27
CA THR A 159 1.65 -12.17 1.56
C THR A 159 2.34 -13.19 0.67
N SER A 160 1.76 -14.40 0.47
CA SER A 160 2.35 -15.43 -0.39
C SER A 160 2.48 -14.94 -1.83
N TRP A 161 1.42 -14.30 -2.36
CA TRP A 161 1.43 -13.75 -3.71
C TRP A 161 2.53 -12.68 -3.88
N MET A 162 2.67 -11.76 -2.91
CA MET A 162 3.72 -10.74 -2.92
C MET A 162 5.12 -11.34 -2.87
N LEU A 163 5.30 -12.40 -2.06
CA LEU A 163 6.56 -13.11 -2.00
C LEU A 163 6.92 -13.78 -3.32
N ASP A 164 5.95 -14.43 -3.96
CA ASP A 164 6.18 -15.25 -5.16
C ASP A 164 6.30 -14.41 -6.44
N ASN A 165 5.52 -13.31 -6.54
CA ASN A 165 5.43 -12.53 -7.80
C ASN A 165 6.17 -11.18 -7.77
N VAL A 166 6.60 -10.70 -6.59
CA VAL A 166 7.27 -9.40 -6.48
C VAL A 166 8.64 -9.51 -5.81
N ILE A 167 8.73 -10.27 -4.71
CA ILE A 167 9.92 -10.24 -3.83
C ILE A 167 10.93 -11.33 -4.22
N ARG A 168 10.45 -12.54 -4.55
CA ARG A 168 11.26 -13.70 -4.91
C ARG A 168 11.19 -14.04 -6.41
N ASP A 169 10.41 -13.24 -7.15
CA ASP A 169 10.22 -13.44 -8.58
C ASP A 169 11.59 -13.48 -9.30
N TYR A 170 11.79 -14.52 -10.11
CA TYR A 170 12.97 -14.67 -10.98
C TYR A 170 12.76 -14.00 -12.36
N GLY A 171 11.64 -13.28 -12.54
CA GLY A 171 11.28 -12.59 -13.77
C GLY A 171 11.74 -11.13 -13.83
N GLY A 172 10.90 -10.26 -14.39
CA GLY A 172 11.24 -8.88 -14.71
C GLY A 172 11.53 -7.98 -13.48
N LEU A 173 11.05 -8.35 -12.29
CA LEU A 173 11.27 -7.61 -11.04
C LEU A 173 12.43 -8.16 -10.20
N TYR A 174 13.11 -9.24 -10.63
CA TYR A 174 14.20 -9.85 -9.88
C TYR A 174 15.33 -8.85 -9.59
N GLY A 175 15.67 -8.70 -8.29
CA GLY A 175 16.73 -7.80 -7.86
C GLY A 175 16.44 -6.31 -8.11
N ARG A 176 15.20 -5.93 -8.44
CA ARG A 176 14.83 -4.54 -8.73
C ARG A 176 14.26 -3.79 -7.51
N LEU A 177 13.73 -4.53 -6.54
CA LEU A 177 13.35 -3.92 -5.27
C LEU A 177 14.57 -3.34 -4.57
N THR A 178 14.47 -2.07 -4.22
CA THR A 178 15.48 -1.41 -3.39
C THR A 178 15.32 -1.83 -1.93
N GLU A 179 14.08 -1.99 -1.49
CA GLU A 179 13.76 -2.35 -0.12
C GLU A 179 12.42 -3.07 -0.03
N LYS A 180 12.22 -3.80 1.05
CA LYS A 180 10.97 -4.48 1.36
C LYS A 180 10.63 -4.30 2.84
N ILE A 181 9.37 -4.01 3.13
CA ILE A 181 8.83 -3.88 4.48
C ILE A 181 7.77 -4.96 4.68
N TYR A 182 8.04 -5.88 5.61
CA TYR A 182 6.99 -6.72 6.17
C TYR A 182 6.35 -5.99 7.33
N LEU A 183 5.15 -5.43 7.10
CA LEU A 183 4.45 -4.66 8.12
C LEU A 183 3.73 -5.59 9.09
N GLU A 184 4.27 -5.71 10.28
CA GLU A 184 3.71 -6.50 11.37
C GLU A 184 2.57 -5.75 12.09
N PRO A 185 1.71 -6.44 12.85
CA PRO A 185 0.86 -5.80 13.85
C PRO A 185 1.70 -4.95 14.83
N PHE A 186 1.07 -3.99 15.49
CA PHE A 186 1.72 -3.22 16.54
C PHE A 186 2.27 -4.13 17.64
N CYS A 187 3.45 -3.84 18.13
CA CYS A 187 3.96 -4.43 19.36
C CYS A 187 3.27 -3.82 20.60
N LEU A 188 3.52 -4.35 21.79
CA LEU A 188 2.86 -3.86 23.02
C LEU A 188 3.13 -2.39 23.30
N SER A 189 4.35 -1.90 23.02
CA SER A 189 4.70 -0.48 23.21
C SER A 189 3.96 0.42 22.23
N GLU A 190 3.81 0.04 20.97
CA GLU A 190 3.03 0.76 19.98
C GLU A 190 1.52 0.73 20.32
N CYS A 191 1.02 -0.40 20.84
CA CYS A 191 -0.35 -0.48 21.33
C CYS A 191 -0.58 0.50 22.48
N LYS A 192 0.35 0.63 23.41
CA LYS A 192 0.29 1.59 24.52
C LYS A 192 0.24 3.02 24.01
N GLN A 193 1.11 3.38 23.08
CA GLN A 193 1.14 4.70 22.44
C GLN A 193 -0.19 4.97 21.73
N TYR A 194 -0.69 4.00 20.95
CA TYR A 194 -1.95 4.12 20.22
C TYR A 194 -3.14 4.36 21.15
N TYR A 195 -3.28 3.55 22.21
CA TYR A 195 -4.37 3.73 23.17
C TYR A 195 -4.29 5.07 23.89
N SER A 196 -3.10 5.47 24.32
CA SER A 196 -2.89 6.76 24.99
C SER A 196 -3.27 7.94 24.08
N SER A 197 -2.91 7.90 22.80
CA SER A 197 -3.25 8.94 21.82
C SER A 197 -4.76 9.05 21.55
N ARG A 198 -5.52 7.98 21.81
CA ARG A 198 -6.98 7.92 21.65
C ARG A 198 -7.74 8.16 22.95
N GLY A 199 -7.05 8.60 24.03
CA GLY A 199 -7.66 8.92 25.32
C GLY A 199 -8.01 7.71 26.17
N PHE A 200 -7.44 6.55 25.91
CA PHE A 200 -7.56 5.39 26.79
C PHE A 200 -6.55 5.48 27.95
N HIS A 201 -6.99 5.09 29.12
CA HIS A 201 -6.18 4.98 30.34
C HIS A 201 -6.08 3.51 30.77
N LEU A 202 -5.46 2.68 29.93
CA LEU A 202 -5.28 1.25 30.19
C LEU A 202 -3.97 0.98 30.94
N SER A 203 -4.02 0.10 31.92
CA SER A 203 -2.84 -0.46 32.56
C SER A 203 -2.08 -1.38 31.59
N ASP A 204 -0.80 -1.64 31.86
CA ASP A 204 0.00 -2.55 31.05
C ASP A 204 -0.61 -3.96 30.98
N TYR A 205 -1.28 -4.41 32.06
CA TYR A 205 -2.02 -5.67 32.09
C TYR A 205 -3.21 -5.63 31.11
N GLU A 206 -4.01 -4.56 31.10
CA GLU A 206 -5.15 -4.42 30.19
C GLU A 206 -4.68 -4.31 28.73
N ILE A 207 -3.54 -3.66 28.46
CA ILE A 207 -2.94 -3.62 27.13
C ILE A 207 -2.54 -5.04 26.69
N ALA A 208 -1.94 -5.85 27.57
CA ALA A 208 -1.60 -7.23 27.27
C ALA A 208 -2.86 -8.08 26.99
N ILE A 209 -3.93 -7.93 27.78
CA ILE A 209 -5.23 -8.60 27.53
C ILE A 209 -5.81 -8.20 26.18
N SER A 210 -5.81 -6.89 25.87
CA SER A 210 -6.25 -6.41 24.57
C SER A 210 -5.42 -7.00 23.42
N TYR A 211 -4.11 -7.04 23.58
CA TYR A 211 -3.20 -7.64 22.58
C TYR A 211 -3.50 -9.12 22.35
N MET A 212 -3.74 -9.88 23.40
CA MET A 212 -4.13 -11.31 23.30
C MET A 212 -5.47 -11.47 22.57
N ALA A 213 -6.40 -10.53 22.72
CA ALA A 213 -7.74 -10.61 22.12
C ALA A 213 -7.76 -10.19 20.63
N ILE A 214 -7.03 -9.14 20.25
CA ILE A 214 -7.11 -8.52 18.91
C ILE A 214 -5.77 -8.44 18.17
N GLY A 215 -4.65 -8.82 18.82
CA GLY A 215 -3.36 -9.06 18.16
C GLY A 215 -2.63 -7.79 17.70
N GLY A 216 -2.81 -6.65 18.35
CA GLY A 216 -2.12 -5.41 18.01
C GLY A 216 -2.48 -4.86 16.61
N ILE A 217 -3.65 -5.20 16.08
CA ILE A 217 -4.08 -4.77 14.75
C ILE A 217 -4.80 -3.42 14.84
N PRO A 218 -4.23 -2.33 14.26
CA PRO A 218 -4.74 -0.97 14.39
C PRO A 218 -6.24 -0.85 14.05
N TYR A 219 -6.69 -1.50 13.00
CA TYR A 219 -8.09 -1.50 12.58
C TYR A 219 -9.07 -2.00 13.66
N TYR A 220 -8.66 -2.94 14.50
CA TYR A 220 -9.51 -3.41 15.60
C TYR A 220 -9.39 -2.49 16.82
N MET A 221 -8.21 -1.96 17.06
CA MET A 221 -7.98 -1.00 18.14
C MET A 221 -8.77 0.30 17.91
N ASP A 222 -8.86 0.78 16.67
CA ASP A 222 -9.63 1.97 16.28
C ASP A 222 -11.13 1.85 16.54
N ARG A 223 -11.66 0.64 16.62
CA ARG A 223 -13.08 0.37 16.90
C ARG A 223 -13.41 0.31 18.39
N MET A 224 -12.40 0.33 19.24
CA MET A 224 -12.61 0.39 20.68
C MET A 224 -13.00 1.80 21.11
N ARG A 225 -13.75 1.90 22.20
CA ARG A 225 -14.28 3.14 22.73
C ARG A 225 -13.67 3.43 24.10
N PRO A 226 -13.11 4.63 24.33
CA PRO A 226 -12.49 4.98 25.62
C PRO A 226 -13.49 5.14 26.77
N ASP A 227 -14.79 5.38 26.46
CA ASP A 227 -15.89 5.46 27.42
C ASP A 227 -16.37 4.10 27.94
N ARG A 228 -15.76 3.00 27.47
CA ARG A 228 -16.11 1.62 27.85
C ARG A 228 -14.94 0.90 28.50
N THR A 229 -15.28 -0.06 29.37
CA THR A 229 -14.25 -0.95 29.90
C THR A 229 -13.67 -1.85 28.81
N LEU A 230 -12.45 -2.35 29.02
CA LEU A 230 -11.79 -3.28 28.08
C LEU A 230 -12.68 -4.50 27.79
N ASN A 231 -13.29 -5.08 28.82
CA ASN A 231 -14.17 -6.25 28.67
C ASN A 231 -15.41 -5.96 27.82
N GLN A 232 -16.01 -4.79 27.98
CA GLN A 232 -17.14 -4.36 27.15
C GLN A 232 -16.72 -4.22 25.68
N ASN A 233 -15.60 -3.61 25.41
CA ASN A 233 -15.03 -3.48 24.08
C ASN A 233 -14.76 -4.84 23.43
N ILE A 234 -14.09 -5.76 24.13
CA ILE A 234 -13.77 -7.11 23.63
C ILE A 234 -15.05 -7.92 23.35
N ASN A 235 -16.05 -7.86 24.21
CA ASN A 235 -17.30 -8.56 24.02
C ASN A 235 -18.08 -8.08 22.79
N GLU A 236 -18.05 -6.77 22.50
CA GLU A 236 -18.66 -6.23 21.26
C GLU A 236 -18.03 -6.82 19.98
N PHE A 237 -16.72 -7.07 19.97
CA PHE A 237 -16.06 -7.76 18.84
C PHE A 237 -16.52 -9.21 18.66
N ARG A 238 -16.82 -9.92 19.76
CA ARG A 238 -17.30 -11.31 19.70
C ARG A 238 -18.73 -11.42 19.17
N MET A 239 -19.58 -10.44 19.46
CA MET A 239 -20.99 -10.45 19.04
C MET A 239 -21.19 -10.05 17.56
N ARG A 240 -20.19 -9.47 16.90
CA ARG A 240 -20.25 -9.04 15.50
C ARG A 240 -19.63 -10.05 14.51
N ARG A 241 -19.28 -11.23 14.96
CA ARG A 241 -18.93 -12.38 14.15
C ARG A 241 -20.19 -13.21 13.85
#